data_0b0b74daa78beef92ad1f279b6057e4c
#
_entry.id   0b0b74daa78beef92ad1f279b6057e4c
#
_cell.length_a   1.000
_cell.length_b   1.000
_cell.length_c   1.000
_cell.angle_alpha   90.00
_cell.angle_beta   90.00
_cell.angle_gamma   90.00
#
_symmetry.space_group_name_H-M   'P 1'
#
loop_
_entity.id
_entity.type
_entity.pdbx_description
1 polymer ?
#
loop_
_entity_poly.entity_id
_entity_poly.type
_entity_poly.pdbx_seq_one_letter_code
_entity_poly.pdbx_strand_id
1 'polypeptide(L)'
;EWAQKTIPVPMIVGHEFVGRVEAMGSNVHDFRLGDLVSAEGHVVCGRCRNCLAGRRHLCNRTSGIGVNRTGAFAELISVPVTNVWHCDPKIPLDVLSCFDPLGNATHTALAFDVLGEDVLITGAGPIGIMAAGIARHAGARYVIITDVNEYRLDLARKLGVTEAVNIAKESLPDVMRRLGMKEGFDVGLEMSGNPSAFRGMIDAMAHGGKIALLGLQPDGVGIDWN
;
A
#
# COMPACT_ATOMS: atom_id res chain seq x y z
N GLU A 1 8.74 7.32 16.12
CA GLU A 1 10.21 7.05 16.16
C GLU A 1 10.86 7.02 14.77
N TRP A 2 10.29 6.30 13.78
CA TRP A 2 10.85 6.23 12.42
C TRP A 2 10.97 7.62 11.78
N ALA A 3 9.92 8.41 11.79
CA ALA A 3 9.90 9.75 11.21
C ALA A 3 10.95 10.68 11.85
N GLN A 4 11.11 10.63 13.17
CA GLN A 4 12.10 11.42 13.89
C GLN A 4 13.55 11.10 13.51
N LYS A 5 13.80 9.84 13.13
CA LYS A 5 15.13 9.39 12.70
C LYS A 5 15.40 9.63 11.21
N THR A 6 14.34 9.69 10.41
CA THR A 6 14.44 9.64 8.95
C THR A 6 14.19 10.99 8.27
N ILE A 7 13.31 11.82 8.85
CA ILE A 7 12.91 13.09 8.25
C ILE A 7 13.79 14.22 8.82
N PRO A 8 14.58 14.92 7.99
CA PRO A 8 15.37 16.06 8.44
C PRO A 8 14.47 17.23 8.84
N VAL A 9 14.90 18.02 9.83
CA VAL A 9 14.18 19.21 10.29
C VAL A 9 15.10 20.44 10.16
N PRO A 10 14.65 21.53 9.53
CA PRO A 10 13.30 21.78 8.96
C PRO A 10 13.12 21.17 7.58
N MET A 11 11.92 20.64 7.28
CA MET A 11 11.55 20.17 5.95
C MET A 11 10.03 20.28 5.72
N ILE A 12 9.61 20.62 4.51
CA ILE A 12 8.20 20.47 4.08
C ILE A 12 7.95 18.98 3.83
N VAL A 13 6.99 18.40 4.53
CA VAL A 13 6.63 16.98 4.42
C VAL A 13 5.45 16.77 3.45
N GLY A 14 4.98 15.51 3.31
CA GLY A 14 3.82 15.13 2.50
C GLY A 14 4.20 14.65 1.12
N HIS A 15 3.50 13.60 0.66
CA HIS A 15 3.73 12.97 -0.65
C HIS A 15 2.44 12.50 -1.32
N GLU A 16 1.31 12.68 -0.67
CA GLU A 16 -0.01 12.40 -1.21
C GLU A 16 -0.64 13.70 -1.71
N PHE A 17 -0.75 13.88 -3.02
CA PHE A 17 -1.21 15.13 -3.60
C PHE A 17 -1.76 14.97 -5.02
N VAL A 18 -2.56 15.95 -5.42
CA VAL A 18 -2.96 16.23 -6.78
C VAL A 18 -2.79 17.72 -7.03
N GLY A 19 -2.40 18.10 -8.23
CA GLY A 19 -2.16 19.51 -8.58
C GLY A 19 -2.26 19.78 -10.06
N ARG A 20 -1.92 21.01 -10.42
CA ARG A 20 -1.86 21.43 -11.81
C ARG A 20 -0.44 21.87 -12.17
N VAL A 21 -0.06 21.58 -13.40
CA VAL A 21 1.25 22.01 -13.91
C VAL A 21 1.26 23.55 -14.02
N GLU A 22 2.08 24.21 -13.20
CA GLU A 22 2.24 25.66 -13.19
C GLU A 22 3.44 26.13 -14.03
N ALA A 23 4.52 25.36 -14.02
CA ALA A 23 5.72 25.63 -14.80
C ALA A 23 6.42 24.33 -15.21
N MET A 24 7.20 24.37 -16.27
CA MET A 24 7.93 23.21 -16.80
C MET A 24 9.33 23.62 -17.25
N GLY A 25 10.26 22.67 -17.13
CA GLY A 25 11.58 22.80 -17.77
C GLY A 25 11.48 22.71 -19.30
N SER A 26 12.45 23.33 -20.01
CA SER A 26 12.47 23.40 -21.47
C SER A 26 12.50 22.02 -22.17
N ASN A 27 12.91 20.97 -21.48
CA ASN A 27 13.01 19.62 -22.03
C ASN A 27 11.78 18.74 -21.71
N VAL A 28 10.73 19.32 -21.14
CA VAL A 28 9.47 18.60 -20.86
C VAL A 28 8.51 18.85 -22.02
N HIS A 29 8.10 17.77 -22.69
CA HIS A 29 7.26 17.85 -23.91
C HIS A 29 5.92 17.11 -23.76
N ASP A 30 5.78 16.27 -22.74
CA ASP A 30 4.61 15.40 -22.56
C ASP A 30 3.49 16.04 -21.71
N PHE A 31 3.72 17.25 -21.20
CA PHE A 31 2.78 18.00 -20.35
C PHE A 31 2.54 19.40 -20.88
N ARG A 32 1.46 20.03 -20.43
CA ARG A 32 1.09 21.41 -20.70
C ARG A 32 0.75 22.14 -19.40
N LEU A 33 0.86 23.46 -19.39
CA LEU A 33 0.40 24.30 -18.28
C LEU A 33 -1.10 24.05 -18.04
N GLY A 34 -1.47 23.87 -16.78
CA GLY A 34 -2.84 23.58 -16.35
C GLY A 34 -3.24 22.10 -16.34
N ASP A 35 -2.43 21.19 -16.90
CA ASP A 35 -2.70 19.75 -16.84
C ASP A 35 -2.90 19.28 -15.40
N LEU A 36 -3.92 18.47 -15.18
CA LEU A 36 -4.18 17.85 -13.88
C LEU A 36 -3.27 16.65 -13.72
N VAL A 37 -2.50 16.64 -12.64
CA VAL A 37 -1.43 15.65 -12.42
C VAL A 37 -1.36 15.22 -10.96
N SER A 38 -0.85 14.02 -10.74
CA SER A 38 -0.29 13.55 -9.48
C SER A 38 1.11 13.00 -9.75
N ALA A 39 1.82 12.56 -8.73
CA ALA A 39 3.15 12.02 -8.93
C ALA A 39 3.44 10.83 -8.01
N GLU A 40 4.30 9.95 -8.49
CA GLU A 40 4.91 8.88 -7.72
C GLU A 40 5.97 9.48 -6.77
N GLY A 41 5.87 9.16 -5.48
CA GLY A 41 6.69 9.79 -4.43
C GLY A 41 8.17 9.38 -4.42
N HIS A 42 8.54 8.29 -5.09
CA HIS A 42 9.91 7.77 -5.08
C HIS A 42 10.72 8.28 -6.27
N VAL A 43 11.54 9.30 -6.05
CA VAL A 43 12.47 9.80 -7.07
C VAL A 43 13.69 8.88 -7.12
N VAL A 44 13.89 8.22 -8.25
CA VAL A 44 14.89 7.17 -8.45
C VAL A 44 16.09 7.65 -9.27
N CYS A 45 17.22 6.97 -9.15
CA CYS A 45 18.46 7.38 -9.85
C CYS A 45 18.45 7.08 -11.36
N GLY A 46 17.57 6.25 -11.87
CA GLY A 46 17.46 5.85 -13.27
C GLY A 46 18.58 4.97 -13.83
N ARG A 47 19.65 4.70 -13.06
CA ARG A 47 20.89 4.08 -13.57
C ARG A 47 21.39 2.87 -12.81
N CYS A 48 20.84 2.54 -11.64
CA CYS A 48 21.23 1.33 -10.94
C CYS A 48 20.64 0.08 -11.62
N ARG A 49 21.15 -1.09 -11.25
CA ARG A 49 20.69 -2.39 -11.78
C ARG A 49 19.17 -2.51 -11.78
N ASN A 50 18.52 -2.14 -10.67
CA ASN A 50 17.07 -2.25 -10.53
C ASN A 50 16.33 -1.28 -11.48
N CYS A 51 16.79 -0.02 -11.56
CA CYS A 51 16.20 0.96 -12.48
C CYS A 51 16.30 0.51 -13.94
N LEU A 52 17.48 0.02 -14.35
CA LEU A 52 17.71 -0.47 -15.72
C LEU A 52 16.91 -1.74 -16.04
N ALA A 53 16.57 -2.54 -15.01
CA ALA A 53 15.72 -3.73 -15.13
C ALA A 53 14.21 -3.41 -15.03
N GLY A 54 13.80 -2.13 -15.06
CA GLY A 54 12.40 -1.72 -14.92
C GLY A 54 11.85 -1.80 -13.48
N ARG A 55 12.67 -2.21 -12.51
CA ARG A 55 12.29 -2.34 -11.09
C ARG A 55 12.61 -1.05 -10.32
N ARG A 56 12.04 0.06 -10.74
CA ARG A 56 12.35 1.39 -10.20
C ARG A 56 12.04 1.51 -8.71
N HIS A 57 10.98 0.90 -8.21
CA HIS A 57 10.61 0.83 -6.80
C HIS A 57 11.70 0.17 -5.92
N LEU A 58 12.62 -0.60 -6.49
CA LEU A 58 13.77 -1.22 -5.81
C LEU A 58 15.06 -0.43 -6.01
N CYS A 59 14.99 0.85 -6.38
CA CYS A 59 16.19 1.67 -6.53
C CYS A 59 16.93 1.80 -5.20
N ASN A 60 18.24 1.50 -5.19
CA ASN A 60 19.08 1.62 -4.00
C ASN A 60 19.50 3.06 -3.66
N ARG A 61 19.05 4.04 -4.45
CA ARG A 61 19.29 5.48 -4.27
C ARG A 61 17.98 6.26 -4.41
N THR A 62 16.91 5.74 -3.87
CA THR A 62 15.61 6.42 -3.84
C THR A 62 15.67 7.64 -2.93
N SER A 63 15.07 8.74 -3.38
CA SER A 63 14.81 9.92 -2.57
C SER A 63 13.32 10.19 -2.52
N GLY A 64 12.70 9.96 -1.35
CA GLY A 64 11.25 10.10 -1.15
C GLY A 64 10.83 11.56 -1.04
N ILE A 65 9.84 11.96 -1.81
CA ILE A 65 9.16 13.25 -1.70
C ILE A 65 8.52 13.33 -0.31
N GLY A 66 8.74 14.44 0.41
CA GLY A 66 8.23 14.62 1.77
C GLY A 66 8.90 13.76 2.85
N VAL A 67 9.95 12.99 2.51
CA VAL A 67 10.71 12.13 3.43
C VAL A 67 12.20 12.48 3.44
N ASN A 68 12.86 12.47 2.28
CA ASN A 68 14.28 12.79 2.13
C ASN A 68 14.50 14.06 1.30
N ARG A 69 13.46 14.60 0.73
CA ARG A 69 13.42 15.84 -0.05
C ARG A 69 12.10 16.55 0.19
N THR A 70 12.06 17.86 -0.12
CA THR A 70 10.88 18.71 0.01
C THR A 70 9.62 18.04 -0.52
N GLY A 71 8.56 18.07 0.28
CA GLY A 71 7.28 17.43 0.02
C GLY A 71 6.20 18.38 -0.47
N ALA A 72 4.97 17.88 -0.40
CA ALA A 72 3.79 18.44 -1.04
C ALA A 72 2.90 19.29 -0.12
N PHE A 73 3.19 19.44 1.18
CA PHE A 73 2.44 20.35 2.05
C PHE A 73 2.83 21.80 1.78
N ALA A 74 2.67 22.23 0.53
CA ALA A 74 3.01 23.54 -0.01
C ALA A 74 2.09 23.91 -1.16
N GLU A 75 2.05 25.20 -1.53
CA GLU A 75 1.31 25.66 -2.70
C GLU A 75 1.92 25.15 -4.02
N LEU A 76 3.24 25.01 -4.05
CA LEU A 76 4.00 24.54 -5.22
C LEU A 76 5.02 23.47 -4.80
N ILE A 77 5.18 22.49 -5.66
CA ILE A 77 6.20 21.44 -5.53
C ILE A 77 6.93 21.23 -6.87
N SER A 78 8.25 21.04 -6.79
CA SER A 78 9.06 20.67 -7.96
C SER A 78 9.29 19.17 -7.99
N VAL A 79 8.85 18.51 -9.06
CA VAL A 79 8.90 17.04 -9.22
C VAL A 79 9.57 16.70 -10.55
N PRO A 80 10.46 15.70 -10.63
CA PRO A 80 10.97 15.21 -11.90
C PRO A 80 9.84 14.72 -12.80
N VAL A 81 9.88 15.10 -14.08
CA VAL A 81 8.84 14.71 -15.05
C VAL A 81 8.60 13.19 -15.10
N THR A 82 9.64 12.40 -14.87
CA THR A 82 9.56 10.93 -14.85
C THR A 82 8.71 10.35 -13.72
N ASN A 83 8.33 11.18 -12.75
CA ASN A 83 7.48 10.82 -11.63
C ASN A 83 6.03 11.34 -11.79
N VAL A 84 5.78 12.21 -12.78
CA VAL A 84 4.50 12.88 -12.96
C VAL A 84 3.57 12.04 -13.83
N TRP A 85 2.29 11.97 -13.48
CA TRP A 85 1.26 11.25 -14.20
C TRP A 85 0.05 12.13 -14.45
N HIS A 86 -0.51 12.06 -15.65
CA HIS A 86 -1.79 12.69 -15.97
C HIS A 86 -2.91 12.05 -15.17
N CYS A 87 -3.81 12.86 -14.65
CA CYS A 87 -5.01 12.43 -13.96
C CYS A 87 -6.26 12.69 -14.82
N ASP A 88 -7.21 11.75 -14.81
CA ASP A 88 -8.51 11.99 -15.45
C ASP A 88 -9.29 13.05 -14.64
N PRO A 89 -9.67 14.19 -15.25
CA PRO A 89 -10.41 15.25 -14.57
C PRO A 89 -11.83 14.85 -14.15
N LYS A 90 -12.31 13.69 -14.56
CA LYS A 90 -13.60 13.14 -14.11
C LYS A 90 -13.51 12.52 -12.71
N ILE A 91 -12.31 12.19 -12.24
CA ILE A 91 -12.10 11.65 -10.91
C ILE A 91 -12.07 12.80 -9.91
N PRO A 92 -12.81 12.74 -8.79
CA PRO A 92 -12.76 13.76 -7.74
C PRO A 92 -11.33 13.98 -7.20
N LEU A 93 -10.99 15.23 -6.87
CA LEU A 93 -9.63 15.60 -6.44
C LEU A 93 -9.21 14.93 -5.13
N ASP A 94 -10.13 14.73 -4.21
CA ASP A 94 -9.91 14.00 -2.96
C ASP A 94 -9.55 12.53 -3.21
N VAL A 95 -10.14 11.90 -4.24
CA VAL A 95 -9.77 10.53 -4.67
C VAL A 95 -8.40 10.52 -5.34
N LEU A 96 -8.12 11.50 -6.24
CA LEU A 96 -6.82 11.61 -6.92
C LEU A 96 -5.67 11.84 -5.93
N SER A 97 -5.91 12.57 -4.84
CA SER A 97 -4.89 12.80 -3.81
C SER A 97 -4.46 11.53 -3.07
N CYS A 98 -5.27 10.46 -3.11
CA CYS A 98 -4.97 9.17 -2.48
C CYS A 98 -4.26 8.18 -3.42
N PHE A 99 -3.74 8.59 -4.55
CA PHE A 99 -3.14 7.66 -5.53
C PHE A 99 -1.83 7.03 -5.05
N ASP A 100 -1.06 7.70 -4.19
CA ASP A 100 0.13 7.10 -3.58
C ASP A 100 -0.24 5.87 -2.72
N PRO A 101 -1.10 5.97 -1.68
CA PRO A 101 -1.51 4.80 -0.90
C PRO A 101 -2.29 3.76 -1.72
N LEU A 102 -3.04 4.16 -2.75
CA LEU A 102 -3.66 3.22 -3.69
C LEU A 102 -2.61 2.44 -4.50
N GLY A 103 -1.53 3.11 -4.90
CA GLY A 103 -0.39 2.48 -5.56
C GLY A 103 0.26 1.41 -4.67
N ASN A 104 0.48 1.72 -3.39
CA ASN A 104 1.01 0.78 -2.40
C ASN A 104 0.07 -0.43 -2.21
N ALA A 105 -1.24 -0.16 -2.09
CA ALA A 105 -2.26 -1.22 -1.98
C ALA A 105 -2.26 -2.13 -3.22
N THR A 106 -2.23 -1.54 -4.42
CA THR A 106 -2.24 -2.27 -5.70
C THR A 106 -0.99 -3.11 -5.87
N HIS A 107 0.18 -2.53 -5.64
CA HIS A 107 1.46 -3.22 -5.74
C HIS A 107 1.53 -4.42 -4.79
N THR A 108 1.07 -4.25 -3.56
CA THR A 108 1.10 -5.31 -2.55
C THR A 108 0.05 -6.39 -2.83
N ALA A 109 -1.19 -6.01 -3.15
CA ALA A 109 -2.27 -6.96 -3.42
C ALA A 109 -2.00 -7.84 -4.65
N LEU A 110 -1.30 -7.28 -5.65
CA LEU A 110 -0.96 -7.98 -6.90
C LEU A 110 0.50 -8.45 -6.96
N ALA A 111 1.20 -8.47 -5.82
CA ALA A 111 2.56 -9.02 -5.76
C ALA A 111 2.61 -10.53 -6.04
N PHE A 112 1.51 -11.22 -5.78
CA PHE A 112 1.27 -12.62 -6.07
C PHE A 112 -0.02 -12.78 -6.85
N ASP A 113 -0.17 -13.90 -7.56
CA ASP A 113 -1.44 -14.25 -8.18
C ASP A 113 -2.48 -14.52 -7.08
N VAL A 114 -3.65 -13.90 -7.20
CA VAL A 114 -4.75 -14.00 -6.22
C VAL A 114 -6.01 -14.59 -6.83
N LEU A 115 -6.02 -14.88 -8.14
CA LEU A 115 -7.18 -15.44 -8.81
C LEU A 115 -7.51 -16.83 -8.27
N GLY A 116 -8.66 -16.97 -7.64
CA GLY A 116 -9.11 -18.21 -7.03
C GLY A 116 -8.49 -18.53 -5.67
N GLU A 117 -7.55 -17.72 -5.19
CA GLU A 117 -6.82 -17.92 -3.93
C GLU A 117 -7.57 -17.35 -2.72
N ASP A 118 -7.23 -17.86 -1.54
CA ASP A 118 -7.71 -17.35 -0.26
C ASP A 118 -6.74 -16.29 0.29
N VAL A 119 -7.24 -15.07 0.44
CA VAL A 119 -6.42 -13.91 0.83
C VAL A 119 -6.74 -13.47 2.26
N LEU A 120 -5.71 -13.40 3.10
CA LEU A 120 -5.76 -12.81 4.44
C LEU A 120 -5.06 -11.44 4.45
N ILE A 121 -5.75 -10.43 4.94
CA ILE A 121 -5.23 -9.07 5.10
C ILE A 121 -5.25 -8.72 6.59
N THR A 122 -4.10 -8.38 7.17
CA THR A 122 -4.03 -7.88 8.54
C THR A 122 -3.90 -6.36 8.54
N GLY A 123 -4.80 -5.70 9.26
CA GLY A 123 -4.92 -4.24 9.31
C GLY A 123 -5.93 -3.67 8.30
N ALA A 124 -7.06 -3.18 8.80
CA ALA A 124 -8.08 -2.48 8.03
C ALA A 124 -7.85 -0.95 8.02
N GLY A 125 -6.59 -0.53 7.89
CA GLY A 125 -6.23 0.85 7.56
C GLY A 125 -6.62 1.20 6.11
N PRO A 126 -6.44 2.46 5.66
CA PRO A 126 -6.79 2.86 4.30
C PRO A 126 -6.19 1.94 3.22
N ILE A 127 -4.91 1.60 3.35
CA ILE A 127 -4.20 0.73 2.39
C ILE A 127 -4.77 -0.70 2.42
N GLY A 128 -5.01 -1.25 3.62
CA GLY A 128 -5.57 -2.60 3.77
C GLY A 128 -6.98 -2.72 3.16
N ILE A 129 -7.83 -1.72 3.38
CA ILE A 129 -9.17 -1.67 2.80
C ILE A 129 -9.11 -1.56 1.26
N MET A 130 -8.23 -0.71 0.72
CA MET A 130 -8.02 -0.62 -0.73
C MET A 130 -7.49 -1.93 -1.31
N ALA A 131 -6.52 -2.57 -0.65
CA ALA A 131 -5.99 -3.87 -1.07
C ALA A 131 -7.06 -4.97 -1.06
N ALA A 132 -7.96 -4.96 -0.07
CA ALA A 132 -9.08 -5.89 -0.02
C ALA A 132 -10.02 -5.74 -1.23
N GLY A 133 -10.35 -4.50 -1.59
CA GLY A 133 -11.13 -4.19 -2.79
C GLY A 133 -10.43 -4.67 -4.07
N ILE A 134 -9.12 -4.46 -4.18
CA ILE A 134 -8.30 -4.88 -5.31
C ILE A 134 -8.25 -6.40 -5.41
N ALA A 135 -7.93 -7.11 -4.32
CA ALA A 135 -7.86 -8.57 -4.28
C ALA A 135 -9.19 -9.21 -4.69
N ARG A 136 -10.31 -8.65 -4.19
CA ARG A 136 -11.64 -9.09 -4.59
C ARG A 136 -11.91 -8.87 -6.08
N HIS A 137 -11.57 -7.69 -6.61
CA HIS A 137 -11.74 -7.36 -8.04
C HIS A 137 -10.87 -8.26 -8.93
N ALA A 138 -9.68 -8.62 -8.46
CA ALA A 138 -8.76 -9.52 -9.15
C ALA A 138 -9.18 -11.00 -9.11
N GLY A 139 -10.27 -11.34 -8.41
CA GLY A 139 -10.88 -12.68 -8.44
C GLY A 139 -10.43 -13.61 -7.32
N ALA A 140 -9.96 -13.10 -6.19
CA ALA A 140 -9.72 -13.91 -5.00
C ALA A 140 -11.00 -14.65 -4.57
N ARG A 141 -10.86 -15.90 -4.13
CA ARG A 141 -11.97 -16.75 -3.69
C ARG A 141 -12.55 -16.21 -2.38
N TYR A 142 -11.72 -16.11 -1.36
CA TYR A 142 -12.05 -15.44 -0.11
C TYR A 142 -11.12 -14.27 0.13
N VAL A 143 -11.67 -13.16 0.61
CA VAL A 143 -10.91 -12.01 1.08
C VAL A 143 -11.32 -11.75 2.52
N ILE A 144 -10.45 -12.10 3.45
CA ILE A 144 -10.64 -11.90 4.89
C ILE A 144 -9.73 -10.74 5.33
N ILE A 145 -10.31 -9.73 5.98
CA ILE A 145 -9.55 -8.62 6.56
C ILE A 145 -9.75 -8.57 8.07
N THR A 146 -8.66 -8.35 8.82
CA THR A 146 -8.69 -8.32 10.27
C THR A 146 -8.25 -6.96 10.82
N ASP A 147 -8.90 -6.51 11.87
CA ASP A 147 -8.51 -5.32 12.66
C ASP A 147 -9.12 -5.45 14.07
N VAL A 148 -8.81 -4.51 14.96
CA VAL A 148 -9.47 -4.35 16.26
C VAL A 148 -10.48 -3.20 16.25
N ASN A 149 -10.48 -2.37 15.22
CA ASN A 149 -11.31 -1.18 15.08
C ASN A 149 -12.57 -1.47 14.24
N GLU A 150 -13.74 -1.48 14.87
CA GLU A 150 -15.02 -1.78 14.20
C GLU A 150 -15.36 -0.79 13.08
N TYR A 151 -15.08 0.51 13.24
CA TYR A 151 -15.36 1.49 12.19
C TYR A 151 -14.61 1.16 10.89
N ARG A 152 -13.35 0.74 10.99
CA ARG A 152 -12.54 0.34 9.84
C ARG A 152 -13.06 -0.95 9.22
N LEU A 153 -13.46 -1.91 10.06
CA LEU A 153 -14.05 -3.17 9.60
C LEU A 153 -15.38 -2.94 8.90
N ASP A 154 -16.19 -1.99 9.37
CA ASP A 154 -17.45 -1.61 8.70
C ASP A 154 -17.21 -1.00 7.31
N LEU A 155 -16.13 -0.24 7.12
CA LEU A 155 -15.74 0.23 5.80
C LEU A 155 -15.36 -0.92 4.87
N ALA A 156 -14.59 -1.89 5.37
CA ALA A 156 -14.23 -3.09 4.62
C ALA A 156 -15.45 -3.91 4.21
N ARG A 157 -16.44 -4.07 5.11
CA ARG A 157 -17.73 -4.74 4.81
C ARG A 157 -18.48 -4.07 3.67
N LYS A 158 -18.48 -2.73 3.60
CA LYS A 158 -19.11 -1.96 2.52
C LYS A 158 -18.46 -2.21 1.15
N LEU A 159 -17.18 -2.57 1.10
CA LEU A 159 -16.49 -2.99 -0.13
C LEU A 159 -16.80 -4.44 -0.51
N GLY A 160 -17.57 -5.16 0.33
CA GLY A 160 -17.99 -6.53 0.05
C GLY A 160 -16.87 -7.56 0.17
N VAL A 161 -15.95 -7.40 1.12
CA VAL A 161 -15.03 -8.47 1.53
C VAL A 161 -15.81 -9.69 2.02
N THR A 162 -15.22 -10.88 1.98
CA THR A 162 -15.90 -12.10 2.44
C THR A 162 -16.18 -12.01 3.93
N GLU A 163 -15.16 -11.64 4.72
CA GLU A 163 -15.30 -11.43 6.16
C GLU A 163 -14.42 -10.26 6.62
N ALA A 164 -14.95 -9.41 7.48
CA ALA A 164 -14.21 -8.38 8.20
C ALA A 164 -14.25 -8.69 9.69
N VAL A 165 -13.13 -9.18 10.20
CA VAL A 165 -13.03 -9.87 11.50
C VAL A 165 -12.40 -8.97 12.55
N ASN A 166 -13.09 -8.75 13.66
CA ASN A 166 -12.48 -8.16 14.84
C ASN A 166 -11.72 -9.23 15.62
N ILE A 167 -10.39 -9.22 15.49
CA ILE A 167 -9.53 -10.26 16.07
C ILE A 167 -9.49 -10.22 17.60
N ALA A 168 -9.99 -9.17 18.24
CA ALA A 168 -10.17 -9.12 19.68
C ALA A 168 -11.45 -9.88 20.15
N LYS A 169 -12.35 -10.20 19.22
CA LYS A 169 -13.65 -10.82 19.50
C LYS A 169 -13.79 -12.24 18.93
N GLU A 170 -13.14 -12.50 17.81
CA GLU A 170 -13.23 -13.79 17.10
C GLU A 170 -11.85 -14.21 16.58
N SER A 171 -11.54 -15.50 16.65
CA SER A 171 -10.28 -16.05 16.19
C SER A 171 -10.30 -16.38 14.68
N LEU A 172 -9.15 -16.26 14.00
CA LEU A 172 -9.02 -16.70 12.61
C LEU A 172 -9.38 -18.19 12.41
N PRO A 173 -8.98 -19.14 13.28
CA PRO A 173 -9.40 -20.53 13.16
C PRO A 173 -10.93 -20.73 13.18
N ASP A 174 -11.68 -19.90 13.91
CA ASP A 174 -13.15 -19.98 13.93
C ASP A 174 -13.74 -19.51 12.60
N VAL A 175 -13.21 -18.42 12.05
CA VAL A 175 -13.58 -17.91 10.73
C VAL A 175 -13.29 -18.94 9.64
N MET A 176 -12.08 -19.49 9.61
CA MET A 176 -11.67 -20.52 8.66
C MET A 176 -12.60 -21.73 8.70
N ARG A 177 -12.95 -22.19 9.91
CA ARG A 177 -13.87 -23.31 10.13
C ARG A 177 -15.26 -23.02 9.59
N ARG A 178 -15.78 -21.81 9.82
CA ARG A 178 -17.08 -21.34 9.31
C ARG A 178 -17.12 -21.30 7.78
N LEU A 179 -16.01 -20.92 7.14
CA LEU A 179 -15.86 -20.86 5.69
C LEU A 179 -15.51 -22.22 5.06
N GLY A 180 -15.32 -23.26 5.86
CA GLY A 180 -14.93 -24.58 5.38
C GLY A 180 -13.49 -24.67 4.86
N MET A 181 -12.64 -23.71 5.24
CA MET A 181 -11.21 -23.70 4.89
C MET A 181 -10.48 -24.75 5.72
N LYS A 182 -9.69 -25.60 5.07
CA LYS A 182 -9.00 -26.73 5.71
C LYS A 182 -7.50 -26.53 5.86
N GLU A 183 -6.88 -25.78 4.96
CA GLU A 183 -5.42 -25.73 4.80
C GLU A 183 -4.80 -24.39 5.19
N GLY A 184 -5.57 -23.33 5.22
CA GLY A 184 -5.08 -21.98 5.51
C GLY A 184 -5.23 -21.03 4.31
N PHE A 185 -4.57 -19.88 4.41
CA PHE A 185 -4.59 -18.85 3.36
C PHE A 185 -3.42 -18.99 2.40
N ASP A 186 -3.68 -18.80 1.12
CA ASP A 186 -2.67 -18.89 0.06
C ASP A 186 -1.83 -17.62 -0.02
N VAL A 187 -2.46 -16.45 0.22
CA VAL A 187 -1.80 -15.14 0.17
C VAL A 187 -2.11 -14.34 1.43
N GLY A 188 -1.06 -13.90 2.10
CA GLY A 188 -1.12 -12.98 3.24
C GLY A 188 -0.64 -11.59 2.83
N LEU A 189 -1.40 -10.54 3.19
CA LEU A 189 -1.02 -9.15 3.00
C LEU A 189 -0.92 -8.49 4.38
N GLU A 190 0.31 -8.37 4.91
CA GLU A 190 0.54 -7.76 6.21
C GLU A 190 0.60 -6.23 6.06
N MET A 191 -0.42 -5.55 6.57
CA MET A 191 -0.61 -4.10 6.43
C MET A 191 -0.82 -3.39 7.76
N SER A 192 -0.65 -4.10 8.88
CA SER A 192 -0.87 -3.56 10.22
C SER A 192 0.41 -3.01 10.85
N GLY A 193 1.57 -3.57 10.52
CA GLY A 193 2.83 -3.33 11.23
C GLY A 193 2.80 -3.84 12.68
N ASN A 194 1.86 -4.71 13.03
CA ASN A 194 1.72 -5.24 14.38
C ASN A 194 2.33 -6.64 14.49
N PRO A 195 3.30 -6.88 15.38
CA PRO A 195 3.97 -8.18 15.51
C PRO A 195 3.03 -9.36 15.81
N SER A 196 1.99 -9.15 16.61
CA SER A 196 1.05 -10.22 16.92
C SER A 196 0.14 -10.56 15.73
N ALA A 197 -0.25 -9.54 14.94
CA ALA A 197 -1.02 -9.76 13.72
C ALA A 197 -0.19 -10.50 12.66
N PHE A 198 1.10 -10.18 12.55
CA PHE A 198 2.01 -10.86 11.64
C PHE A 198 2.22 -12.34 12.03
N ARG A 199 2.45 -12.62 13.32
CA ARG A 199 2.57 -14.01 13.81
C ARG A 199 1.27 -14.80 13.56
N GLY A 200 0.12 -14.23 13.92
CA GLY A 200 -1.16 -14.87 13.66
C GLY A 200 -1.44 -15.07 12.15
N MET A 201 -0.89 -14.21 11.29
CA MET A 201 -0.93 -14.46 9.84
C MET A 201 -0.10 -15.68 9.47
N ILE A 202 1.15 -15.79 9.95
CA ILE A 202 2.02 -16.95 9.68
C ILE A 202 1.33 -18.25 10.07
N ASP A 203 0.74 -18.28 11.26
CA ASP A 203 0.04 -19.45 11.80
C ASP A 203 -1.21 -19.84 10.96
N ALA A 204 -1.78 -18.90 10.23
CA ALA A 204 -2.99 -19.10 9.44
C ALA A 204 -2.69 -19.40 7.95
N MET A 205 -1.43 -19.35 7.50
CA MET A 205 -1.09 -19.61 6.10
C MET A 205 -1.15 -21.11 5.76
N ALA A 206 -1.52 -21.41 4.53
CA ALA A 206 -1.37 -22.72 3.94
C ALA A 206 0.10 -23.07 3.69
N HIS A 207 0.41 -24.35 3.59
CA HIS A 207 1.74 -24.78 3.14
C HIS A 207 2.02 -24.28 1.72
N GLY A 208 3.12 -23.56 1.53
CA GLY A 208 3.44 -22.89 0.26
C GLY A 208 2.80 -21.53 0.09
N GLY A 209 2.04 -21.06 1.08
CA GLY A 209 1.48 -19.72 1.11
C GLY A 209 2.55 -18.64 1.04
N LYS A 210 2.15 -17.45 0.59
CA LYS A 210 3.05 -16.32 0.32
C LYS A 210 2.60 -15.11 1.12
N ILE A 211 3.54 -14.37 1.70
CA ILE A 211 3.22 -13.15 2.48
C ILE A 211 3.92 -11.95 1.86
N ALA A 212 3.15 -10.89 1.59
CA ALA A 212 3.67 -9.56 1.28
C ALA A 212 3.66 -8.70 2.56
N LEU A 213 4.83 -8.17 2.92
CA LEU A 213 5.01 -7.32 4.09
C LEU A 213 5.03 -5.85 3.65
N LEU A 214 3.99 -5.11 3.98
CA LEU A 214 3.92 -3.67 3.78
C LEU A 214 3.95 -2.90 5.10
N GLY A 215 3.36 -3.45 6.15
CA GLY A 215 3.37 -2.86 7.48
C GLY A 215 4.79 -2.77 8.06
N LEU A 216 5.15 -1.59 8.58
CA LEU A 216 6.45 -1.37 9.19
C LEU A 216 6.46 -2.03 10.57
N GLN A 217 7.17 -3.15 10.69
CA GLN A 217 7.36 -3.82 11.96
C GLN A 217 8.37 -3.06 12.84
N PRO A 218 8.20 -3.03 14.17
CA PRO A 218 9.19 -2.47 15.07
C PRO A 218 10.48 -3.31 15.06
N ASP A 219 11.59 -2.68 15.45
CA ASP A 219 12.88 -3.35 15.58
C ASP A 219 12.81 -4.54 16.56
N GLY A 220 13.52 -5.63 16.26
CA GLY A 220 13.66 -6.78 17.15
C GLY A 220 12.47 -7.71 17.24
N VAL A 221 11.55 -7.67 16.27
CA VAL A 221 10.44 -8.64 16.20
C VAL A 221 10.99 -10.03 15.92
N GLY A 222 10.81 -10.92 16.91
CA GLY A 222 11.11 -12.35 16.76
C GLY A 222 9.98 -13.09 16.05
N ILE A 223 10.35 -14.06 15.21
CA ILE A 223 9.45 -15.04 14.58
C ILE A 223 9.81 -16.41 15.12
N ASP A 224 8.81 -17.19 15.53
CA ASP A 224 9.01 -18.60 15.82
C ASP A 224 9.06 -19.36 14.49
N TRP A 225 10.12 -20.12 14.32
CA TRP A 225 10.38 -20.89 13.09
C TRP A 225 10.10 -22.39 13.23
N ASN A 226 9.57 -22.82 14.38
CA ASN A 226 9.28 -24.23 14.67
C ASN A 226 7.82 -24.57 14.60
#